data_37158f901ff7d6cfb4c7937576671cec
#
_entry.id   37158f901ff7d6cfb4c7937576671cec
#
_cell.length_a   1.000
_cell.length_b   1.000
_cell.length_c   1.000
_cell.angle_alpha   90.00
_cell.angle_beta   90.00
_cell.angle_gamma   90.00
#
_symmetry.space_group_name_H-M   'P 1'
#
loop_
_entity.id
_entity.type
_entity.pdbx_description
1 polymer ?
#
loop_
_entity_poly.entity_id
_entity_poly.type
_entity_poly.pdbx_seq_one_letter_code
_entity_poly.pdbx_strand_id
1 'polypeptide(L)'
;MIIVISQRVDFISKRNEIRDSVDQKLLRLICDIGPIPVQVPNVLLLKNDTQNLTNWLNHINPGGLILSGGNDIGEYVDRDATEELLYKWARNNEKPILGICRGMQMIGLLNDVELKKVSNHVNVKHLIISKQKQKKTRNSFHNYSLTKCPKGFEVLFTSEDGEIESIKHETKNIFGIMWHPERELPFLIDDLKFINSIFND
;
A
#
# COMPACT_ATOMS: atom_id res chain seq x y z
N MET A 1 -14.25 11.71 5.83
CA MET A 1 -13.41 11.60 4.62
C MET A 1 -13.51 10.19 4.04
N ILE A 2 -13.48 10.04 2.71
CA ILE A 2 -13.42 8.73 2.04
C ILE A 2 -11.96 8.41 1.73
N ILE A 3 -11.52 7.18 2.03
CA ILE A 3 -10.24 6.62 1.56
C ILE A 3 -10.54 5.48 0.60
N VAL A 4 -10.02 5.58 -0.63
CA VAL A 4 -10.12 4.48 -1.59
C VAL A 4 -8.97 3.49 -1.39
N ILE A 5 -9.27 2.20 -1.53
CA ILE A 5 -8.34 1.11 -1.25
C ILE A 5 -8.28 0.18 -2.46
N SER A 6 -7.08 -0.06 -3.01
CA SER A 6 -6.89 -1.05 -4.06
C SER A 6 -7.16 -2.46 -3.55
N GLN A 7 -7.60 -3.35 -4.42
CA GLN A 7 -7.98 -4.71 -4.06
C GLN A 7 -6.99 -5.73 -4.62
N ARG A 8 -6.70 -6.76 -3.84
CA ARG A 8 -6.05 -7.96 -4.35
C ARG A 8 -7.02 -8.78 -5.21
N VAL A 9 -6.49 -9.68 -6.01
CA VAL A 9 -7.27 -10.61 -6.82
C VAL A 9 -7.17 -12.01 -6.25
N ASP A 10 -8.31 -12.65 -6.01
CA ASP A 10 -8.39 -14.04 -5.56
C ASP A 10 -9.05 -14.91 -6.65
N PHE A 11 -8.34 -15.95 -7.09
CA PHE A 11 -8.88 -16.93 -8.01
C PHE A 11 -9.48 -18.13 -7.24
N ILE A 12 -10.79 -18.31 -7.35
CA ILE A 12 -11.52 -19.41 -6.71
C ILE A 12 -11.62 -20.56 -7.71
N SER A 13 -10.62 -21.43 -7.74
CA SER A 13 -10.47 -22.50 -8.73
C SER A 13 -11.68 -23.43 -8.84
N LYS A 14 -12.32 -23.78 -7.71
CA LYS A 14 -13.51 -24.66 -7.68
C LYS A 14 -14.73 -24.09 -8.41
N ARG A 15 -14.77 -22.78 -8.62
CA ARG A 15 -15.90 -22.08 -9.25
C ARG A 15 -15.51 -21.36 -10.53
N ASN A 16 -14.22 -21.38 -10.88
CA ASN A 16 -13.65 -20.60 -11.99
C ASN A 16 -14.03 -19.11 -11.89
N GLU A 17 -13.95 -18.56 -10.67
CA GLU A 17 -14.30 -17.17 -10.38
C GLU A 17 -13.04 -16.36 -10.04
N ILE A 18 -12.97 -15.15 -10.57
CA ILE A 18 -12.00 -14.12 -10.17
C ILE A 18 -12.74 -13.13 -9.29
N ARG A 19 -12.18 -12.81 -8.12
CA ARG A 19 -12.77 -11.90 -7.15
C ARG A 19 -11.76 -10.85 -6.73
N ASP A 20 -12.20 -9.61 -6.67
CA ASP A 20 -11.49 -8.56 -5.97
C ASP A 20 -11.77 -8.67 -4.47
N SER A 21 -10.74 -8.51 -3.63
CA SER A 21 -10.87 -8.63 -2.19
C SER A 21 -9.94 -7.74 -1.40
N VAL A 22 -10.34 -7.38 -0.18
CA VAL A 22 -9.54 -6.66 0.82
C VAL A 22 -9.71 -7.35 2.17
N ASP A 23 -8.65 -7.45 2.96
CA ASP A 23 -8.73 -7.96 4.34
C ASP A 23 -9.67 -7.06 5.16
N GLN A 24 -10.69 -7.66 5.78
CA GLN A 24 -11.62 -6.95 6.65
C GLN A 24 -10.93 -6.21 7.80
N LYS A 25 -9.78 -6.70 8.26
CA LYS A 25 -8.99 -6.04 9.30
C LYS A 25 -8.42 -4.72 8.82
N LEU A 26 -8.02 -4.61 7.54
CA LEU A 26 -7.58 -3.33 6.97
C LEU A 26 -8.73 -2.33 6.94
N LEU A 27 -9.92 -2.77 6.50
CA LEU A 27 -11.10 -1.90 6.50
C LEU A 27 -11.45 -1.44 7.92
N ARG A 28 -11.41 -2.35 8.91
CA ARG A 28 -11.65 -2.04 10.31
C ARG A 28 -10.63 -1.04 10.84
N LEU A 29 -9.33 -1.24 10.56
CA LEU A 29 -8.27 -0.31 10.98
C LEU A 29 -8.55 1.11 10.47
N ILE A 30 -8.99 1.26 9.21
CA ILE A 30 -9.32 2.57 8.63
C ILE A 30 -10.56 3.16 9.29
N CYS A 31 -11.59 2.36 9.57
CA CYS A 31 -12.77 2.82 10.32
C CYS A 31 -12.41 3.30 11.74
N ASP A 32 -11.50 2.58 12.43
CA ASP A 32 -11.08 2.92 13.81
C ASP A 32 -10.34 4.27 13.89
N ILE A 33 -9.74 4.76 12.78
CA ILE A 33 -9.14 6.10 12.70
C ILE A 33 -10.08 7.17 12.11
N GLY A 34 -11.33 6.80 11.75
CA GLY A 34 -12.42 7.71 11.39
C GLY A 34 -12.82 7.81 9.93
N PRO A 35 -11.97 7.60 8.91
CA PRO A 35 -12.38 7.62 7.51
C PRO A 35 -13.29 6.46 7.11
N ILE A 36 -13.98 6.63 5.98
CA ILE A 36 -14.82 5.59 5.35
C ILE A 36 -14.00 4.89 4.28
N PRO A 37 -13.68 3.58 4.43
CA PRO A 37 -12.96 2.83 3.41
C PRO A 37 -13.88 2.44 2.25
N VAL A 38 -13.44 2.68 1.00
CA VAL A 38 -14.16 2.30 -0.22
C VAL A 38 -13.21 1.52 -1.14
N GLN A 39 -13.57 0.29 -1.45
CA GLN A 39 -12.76 -0.57 -2.31
C GLN A 39 -12.89 -0.16 -3.78
N VAL A 40 -11.78 -0.20 -4.51
CA VAL A 40 -11.74 0.12 -5.94
C VAL A 40 -11.83 -1.18 -6.75
N PRO A 41 -12.90 -1.40 -7.53
CA PRO A 41 -12.99 -2.56 -8.41
C PRO A 41 -11.96 -2.50 -9.53
N ASN A 42 -11.15 -3.55 -9.70
CA ASN A 42 -10.17 -3.63 -10.79
C ASN A 42 -10.85 -3.65 -12.17
N VAL A 43 -12.08 -4.14 -12.22
CA VAL A 43 -12.89 -4.17 -13.45
C VAL A 43 -13.17 -2.78 -14.07
N LEU A 44 -13.00 -1.71 -13.31
CA LEU A 44 -13.17 -0.33 -13.83
C LEU A 44 -12.12 0.05 -14.88
N LEU A 45 -11.01 -0.71 -14.97
CA LEU A 45 -9.95 -0.50 -15.96
C LEU A 45 -9.98 -1.56 -17.09
N LEU A 46 -11.16 -2.10 -17.41
CA LEU A 46 -11.29 -3.09 -18.48
C LEU A 46 -10.81 -2.54 -19.83
N LYS A 47 -10.05 -3.38 -20.56
CA LYS A 47 -9.56 -3.08 -21.93
C LYS A 47 -8.71 -1.81 -22.04
N ASN A 48 -7.97 -1.44 -20.99
CA ASN A 48 -7.18 -0.21 -20.93
C ASN A 48 -8.00 1.09 -21.08
N ASP A 49 -9.31 1.02 -20.85
CA ASP A 49 -10.15 2.22 -20.81
C ASP A 49 -10.04 2.89 -19.42
N THR A 50 -9.20 3.91 -19.34
CA THR A 50 -8.97 4.67 -18.10
C THR A 50 -10.15 5.57 -17.72
N GLN A 51 -11.09 5.79 -18.63
CA GLN A 51 -12.17 6.77 -18.45
C GLN A 51 -13.14 6.34 -17.34
N ASN A 52 -13.48 5.05 -17.27
CA ASN A 52 -14.41 4.55 -16.25
C ASN A 52 -13.85 4.73 -14.84
N LEU A 53 -12.58 4.36 -14.61
CA LEU A 53 -11.94 4.54 -13.32
C LEU A 53 -11.75 6.03 -12.99
N THR A 54 -11.38 6.85 -13.95
CA THR A 54 -11.25 8.30 -13.76
C THR A 54 -12.58 8.95 -13.41
N ASN A 55 -13.66 8.59 -14.12
CA ASN A 55 -15.01 9.07 -13.81
C ASN A 55 -15.46 8.64 -12.42
N TRP A 56 -15.21 7.38 -12.07
CA TRP A 56 -15.52 6.86 -10.75
C TRP A 56 -14.79 7.64 -9.64
N LEU A 57 -13.48 7.87 -9.80
CA LEU A 57 -12.69 8.67 -8.86
C LEU A 57 -13.21 10.11 -8.72
N ASN A 58 -13.59 10.73 -9.83
CA ASN A 58 -14.14 12.09 -9.82
C ASN A 58 -15.51 12.17 -9.10
N HIS A 59 -16.34 11.12 -9.20
CA HIS A 59 -17.62 11.05 -8.50
C HIS A 59 -17.45 10.76 -7.00
N ILE A 60 -16.57 9.83 -6.65
CA ILE A 60 -16.28 9.49 -5.24
C ILE A 60 -15.53 10.63 -4.54
N ASN A 61 -14.69 11.36 -5.28
CA ASN A 61 -13.83 12.43 -4.78
C ASN A 61 -13.11 12.04 -3.46
N PRO A 62 -12.27 10.99 -3.48
CA PRO A 62 -11.65 10.49 -2.26
C PRO A 62 -10.68 11.50 -1.66
N GLY A 63 -10.62 11.51 -0.33
CA GLY A 63 -9.65 12.30 0.42
C GLY A 63 -8.27 11.65 0.56
N GLY A 64 -8.14 10.35 0.19
CA GLY A 64 -6.87 9.63 0.26
C GLY A 64 -6.91 8.28 -0.44
N LEU A 65 -5.72 7.68 -0.64
CA LEU A 65 -5.50 6.41 -1.31
C LEU A 65 -4.68 5.45 -0.45
N ILE A 66 -5.12 4.19 -0.37
CA ILE A 66 -4.30 3.09 0.11
C ILE A 66 -4.07 2.09 -1.03
N LEU A 67 -2.81 1.83 -1.35
CA LEU A 67 -2.39 0.70 -2.17
C LEU A 67 -2.16 -0.49 -1.24
N SER A 68 -3.00 -1.52 -1.35
CA SER A 68 -3.03 -2.65 -0.42
C SER A 68 -1.96 -3.71 -0.71
N GLY A 69 -1.74 -4.60 0.25
CA GLY A 69 -0.89 -5.78 0.08
C GLY A 69 -1.51 -6.90 -0.77
N GLY A 70 -0.83 -8.04 -0.86
CA GLY A 70 -1.27 -9.28 -1.56
C GLY A 70 -0.87 -9.32 -3.03
N ASN A 71 -0.93 -10.46 -3.69
CA ASN A 71 -0.44 -10.82 -5.03
C ASN A 71 0.92 -10.18 -5.40
N ASP A 72 1.78 -10.88 -6.06
CA ASP A 72 3.01 -10.27 -6.57
C ASP A 72 2.72 -9.39 -7.79
N ILE A 73 3.51 -8.33 -7.97
CA ILE A 73 3.38 -7.43 -9.13
C ILE A 73 3.72 -8.23 -10.40
N GLY A 74 2.88 -8.09 -11.43
CA GLY A 74 2.95 -8.87 -12.67
C GLY A 74 2.06 -10.10 -12.68
N GLU A 75 1.51 -10.53 -11.53
CA GLU A 75 0.60 -11.68 -11.46
C GLU A 75 -0.80 -11.36 -12.03
N TYR A 76 -1.29 -10.15 -11.77
CA TYR A 76 -2.59 -9.67 -12.24
C TYR A 76 -2.45 -8.26 -12.86
N VAL A 77 -2.33 -8.24 -14.18
CA VAL A 77 -2.08 -7.00 -14.95
C VAL A 77 -3.16 -5.93 -14.78
N ASP A 78 -4.43 -6.34 -14.60
CA ASP A 78 -5.54 -5.40 -14.38
C ASP A 78 -5.41 -4.70 -13.02
N ARG A 79 -4.96 -5.42 -11.99
CA ARG A 79 -4.65 -4.84 -10.68
C ARG A 79 -3.48 -3.86 -10.77
N ASP A 80 -2.41 -4.27 -11.45
CA ASP A 80 -1.21 -3.43 -11.60
C ASP A 80 -1.55 -2.12 -12.29
N ALA A 81 -2.29 -2.19 -13.41
CA ALA A 81 -2.74 -1.02 -14.16
C ALA A 81 -3.71 -0.14 -13.34
N THR A 82 -4.61 -0.75 -12.57
CA THR A 82 -5.51 -0.03 -11.65
C THR A 82 -4.71 0.76 -10.62
N GLU A 83 -3.74 0.13 -9.96
CA GLU A 83 -2.91 0.81 -8.95
C GLU A 83 -2.02 1.90 -9.54
N GLU A 84 -1.49 1.71 -10.74
CA GLU A 84 -0.75 2.74 -11.47
C GLU A 84 -1.61 3.99 -11.73
N LEU A 85 -2.86 3.80 -12.21
CA LEU A 85 -3.78 4.91 -12.45
C LEU A 85 -4.18 5.59 -11.14
N LEU A 86 -4.52 4.83 -10.10
CA LEU A 86 -4.85 5.35 -8.77
C LEU A 86 -3.71 6.21 -8.20
N TYR A 87 -2.48 5.71 -8.29
CA TYR A 87 -1.29 6.44 -7.81
C TYR A 87 -1.10 7.74 -8.59
N LYS A 88 -1.16 7.71 -9.93
CA LYS A 88 -1.02 8.90 -10.78
C LYS A 88 -2.11 9.92 -10.48
N TRP A 89 -3.36 9.46 -10.37
CA TRP A 89 -4.49 10.33 -10.05
C TRP A 89 -4.33 10.98 -8.68
N ALA A 90 -4.04 10.21 -7.64
CA ALA A 90 -3.87 10.72 -6.29
C ALA A 90 -2.69 11.70 -6.18
N ARG A 91 -1.56 11.38 -6.82
CA ARG A 91 -0.38 12.25 -6.86
C ARG A 91 -0.64 13.58 -7.57
N ASN A 92 -1.40 13.57 -8.69
CA ASN A 92 -1.75 14.76 -9.45
C ASN A 92 -2.79 15.64 -8.74
N ASN A 93 -3.64 15.05 -7.91
CA ASN A 93 -4.64 15.74 -7.10
C ASN A 93 -4.16 16.02 -5.66
N GLU A 94 -2.86 15.86 -5.39
CA GLU A 94 -2.22 16.10 -4.10
C GLU A 94 -2.89 15.36 -2.92
N LYS A 95 -3.47 14.18 -3.19
CA LYS A 95 -4.10 13.35 -2.17
C LYS A 95 -3.05 12.55 -1.41
N PRO A 96 -3.21 12.36 -0.07
CA PRO A 96 -2.35 11.47 0.70
C PRO A 96 -2.41 10.03 0.19
N ILE A 97 -1.25 9.37 0.16
CA ILE A 97 -1.08 8.01 -0.33
C ILE A 97 -0.33 7.17 0.71
N LEU A 98 -0.87 6.00 1.03
CA LEU A 98 -0.17 4.97 1.81
C LEU A 98 -0.06 3.68 1.00
N GLY A 99 1.16 3.21 0.74
CA GLY A 99 1.42 1.87 0.20
C GLY A 99 1.73 0.89 1.32
N ILE A 100 1.00 -0.24 1.39
CA ILE A 100 1.22 -1.31 2.38
C ILE A 100 1.81 -2.52 1.67
N CYS A 101 2.98 -2.99 2.09
CA CYS A 101 3.69 -4.15 1.55
C CYS A 101 3.84 -4.05 0.01
N ARG A 102 3.07 -4.82 -0.75
CA ARG A 102 3.04 -4.70 -2.21
C ARG A 102 2.73 -3.26 -2.68
N GLY A 103 1.89 -2.52 -1.96
CA GLY A 103 1.61 -1.11 -2.28
C GLY A 103 2.85 -0.22 -2.19
N MET A 104 3.75 -0.45 -1.23
CA MET A 104 5.05 0.22 -1.19
C MET A 104 5.95 -0.21 -2.36
N GLN A 105 5.93 -1.49 -2.73
CA GLN A 105 6.67 -1.99 -3.89
C GLN A 105 6.18 -1.32 -5.19
N MET A 106 4.87 -1.17 -5.35
CA MET A 106 4.27 -0.45 -6.49
C MET A 106 4.69 1.03 -6.52
N ILE A 107 4.71 1.73 -5.37
CA ILE A 107 5.25 3.09 -5.28
C ILE A 107 6.70 3.12 -5.77
N GLY A 108 7.52 2.14 -5.37
CA GLY A 108 8.91 2.03 -5.81
C GLY A 108 9.02 1.90 -7.33
N LEU A 109 8.30 0.94 -7.92
CA LEU A 109 8.30 0.71 -9.39
C LEU A 109 7.83 1.95 -10.16
N LEU A 110 6.78 2.62 -9.70
CA LEU A 110 6.24 3.84 -10.32
C LEU A 110 7.17 5.06 -10.17
N ASN A 111 8.26 4.93 -9.41
CA ASN A 111 9.34 5.91 -9.27
C ASN A 111 10.72 5.32 -9.68
N ASP A 112 10.73 4.45 -10.69
CA ASP A 112 11.92 3.90 -11.36
C ASP A 112 12.87 3.10 -10.44
N VAL A 113 12.30 2.35 -9.50
CA VAL A 113 13.06 1.47 -8.60
C VAL A 113 12.64 0.03 -8.79
N GLU A 114 13.60 -0.82 -9.11
CA GLU A 114 13.40 -2.26 -9.26
C GLU A 114 13.22 -2.96 -7.91
N LEU A 115 12.56 -4.12 -7.96
CA LEU A 115 12.44 -5.02 -6.82
C LEU A 115 13.54 -6.08 -6.84
N LYS A 116 13.99 -6.48 -5.66
CA LYS A 116 14.87 -7.64 -5.45
C LYS A 116 14.21 -8.65 -4.53
N LYS A 117 14.51 -9.94 -4.73
CA LYS A 117 14.10 -10.99 -3.78
C LYS A 117 14.85 -10.83 -2.47
N VAL A 118 14.12 -11.09 -1.38
CA VAL A 118 14.67 -11.16 -0.02
C VAL A 118 14.29 -12.49 0.63
N SER A 119 15.03 -12.90 1.63
CA SER A 119 14.80 -14.14 2.38
C SER A 119 14.52 -13.83 3.83
N ASN A 120 13.77 -14.71 4.50
CA ASN A 120 13.45 -14.58 5.94
C ASN A 120 12.56 -13.37 6.29
N HIS A 121 11.76 -12.87 5.33
CA HIS A 121 10.79 -11.81 5.52
C HIS A 121 9.33 -12.28 5.39
N VAL A 122 9.07 -13.59 5.40
CA VAL A 122 7.72 -14.15 5.28
C VAL A 122 7.30 -14.82 6.57
N ASN A 123 6.16 -14.38 7.11
CA ASN A 123 5.56 -14.90 8.33
C ASN A 123 6.49 -14.83 9.56
N VAL A 124 7.19 -13.72 9.68
CA VAL A 124 8.11 -13.44 10.79
C VAL A 124 7.80 -12.10 11.44
N LYS A 125 8.39 -11.88 12.64
CA LYS A 125 8.51 -10.55 13.23
C LYS A 125 10.00 -10.22 13.29
N HIS A 126 10.35 -9.02 12.85
CA HIS A 126 11.72 -8.53 12.87
C HIS A 126 11.81 -7.11 13.44
N LEU A 127 13.01 -6.71 13.80
CA LEU A 127 13.28 -5.34 14.19
C LEU A 127 13.39 -4.46 12.96
N ILE A 128 12.72 -3.30 13.01
CA ILE A 128 12.94 -2.19 12.08
C ILE A 128 13.59 -1.04 12.83
N ILE A 129 14.53 -0.37 12.17
CA ILE A 129 15.42 0.63 12.78
C ILE A 129 15.36 1.92 11.98
N SER A 130 15.05 3.05 12.63
CA SER A 130 15.08 4.37 12.00
C SER A 130 16.49 4.93 11.92
N LYS A 131 16.69 5.99 11.12
CA LYS A 131 17.96 6.76 11.09
C LYS A 131 18.37 7.29 12.47
N GLN A 132 17.39 7.59 13.33
CA GLN A 132 17.62 8.05 14.71
C GLN A 132 17.80 6.88 15.70
N LYS A 133 18.01 5.65 15.19
CA LYS A 133 18.19 4.42 15.99
C LYS A 133 16.97 4.04 16.85
N GLN A 134 15.79 4.54 16.53
CA GLN A 134 14.56 4.01 17.13
C GLN A 134 14.32 2.60 16.61
N LYS A 135 14.01 1.67 17.52
CA LYS A 135 13.75 0.27 17.20
C LYS A 135 12.28 -0.05 17.41
N LYS A 136 11.68 -0.73 16.47
CA LYS A 136 10.30 -1.24 16.55
C LYS A 136 10.26 -2.67 16.05
N THR A 137 9.44 -3.52 16.64
CA THR A 137 9.16 -4.85 16.10
C THR A 137 7.92 -4.78 15.23
N ARG A 138 8.00 -5.31 14.00
CA ARG A 138 6.88 -5.37 13.05
C ARG A 138 6.79 -6.75 12.42
N ASN A 139 5.58 -7.12 12.03
CA ASN A 139 5.37 -8.32 11.23
C ASN A 139 5.89 -8.12 9.81
N SER A 140 6.25 -9.21 9.14
CA SER A 140 6.78 -9.21 7.78
C SER A 140 6.21 -10.37 6.98
N PHE A 141 5.74 -10.09 5.76
CA PHE A 141 5.08 -11.05 4.86
C PHE A 141 5.44 -10.80 3.39
N HIS A 142 6.68 -10.42 3.09
CA HIS A 142 7.07 -10.08 1.73
C HIS A 142 8.29 -10.89 1.25
N ASN A 143 8.29 -11.23 -0.04
CA ASN A 143 9.37 -11.90 -0.75
C ASN A 143 10.26 -10.91 -1.53
N TYR A 144 9.85 -9.65 -1.62
CA TYR A 144 10.54 -8.63 -2.40
C TYR A 144 10.71 -7.36 -1.59
N SER A 145 11.83 -6.67 -1.83
CA SER A 145 12.14 -5.34 -1.29
C SER A 145 12.59 -4.40 -2.41
N LEU A 146 12.62 -3.11 -2.14
CA LEU A 146 13.15 -2.12 -3.07
C LEU A 146 14.69 -2.25 -3.15
N THR A 147 15.27 -2.18 -4.35
CA THR A 147 16.74 -2.21 -4.52
C THR A 147 17.41 -0.96 -3.97
N LYS A 148 16.70 0.16 -3.92
CA LYS A 148 17.16 1.46 -3.40
C LYS A 148 15.97 2.33 -3.00
N CYS A 149 16.23 3.43 -2.29
CA CYS A 149 15.22 4.45 -2.04
C CYS A 149 14.85 5.18 -3.35
N PRO A 150 13.57 5.36 -3.69
CA PRO A 150 13.18 6.14 -4.86
C PRO A 150 13.64 7.60 -4.76
N LYS A 151 13.92 8.23 -5.91
CA LYS A 151 14.30 9.66 -5.95
C LYS A 151 13.17 10.53 -5.41
N GLY A 152 13.52 11.47 -4.52
CA GLY A 152 12.56 12.36 -3.84
C GLY A 152 11.87 11.71 -2.64
N PHE A 153 12.36 10.54 -2.22
CA PHE A 153 11.92 9.87 -0.99
C PHE A 153 13.07 9.75 0.01
N GLU A 154 12.72 9.62 1.26
CA GLU A 154 13.63 9.24 2.34
C GLU A 154 13.23 7.89 2.93
N VAL A 155 14.23 7.12 3.37
CA VAL A 155 14.00 5.90 4.15
C VAL A 155 13.72 6.28 5.59
N LEU A 156 12.57 5.84 6.12
CA LEU A 156 12.22 6.03 7.53
C LEU A 156 12.74 4.88 8.40
N PHE A 157 12.59 3.64 7.92
CA PHE A 157 13.01 2.43 8.62
C PHE A 157 13.66 1.43 7.67
N THR A 158 14.65 0.70 8.19
CA THR A 158 15.23 -0.51 7.59
C THR A 158 15.15 -1.66 8.56
N SER A 159 15.11 -2.90 8.07
CA SER A 159 15.32 -4.09 8.89
C SER A 159 16.77 -4.25 9.34
N GLU A 160 17.05 -5.21 10.22
CA GLU A 160 18.41 -5.48 10.73
C GLU A 160 19.38 -5.91 9.62
N ASP A 161 18.92 -6.57 8.58
CA ASP A 161 19.69 -6.98 7.40
C ASP A 161 19.75 -5.88 6.31
N GLY A 162 19.20 -4.69 6.60
CA GLY A 162 19.34 -3.50 5.77
C GLY A 162 18.29 -3.34 4.69
N GLU A 163 17.22 -4.17 4.66
CA GLU A 163 16.13 -4.01 3.72
C GLU A 163 15.29 -2.78 4.04
N ILE A 164 14.77 -2.11 3.01
CA ILE A 164 13.94 -0.90 3.18
C ILE A 164 12.54 -1.30 3.62
N GLU A 165 12.17 -0.90 4.83
CA GLU A 165 10.89 -1.25 5.45
C GLU A 165 9.87 -0.09 5.43
N SER A 166 10.34 1.15 5.30
CA SER A 166 9.44 2.29 5.16
C SER A 166 10.09 3.45 4.44
N ILE A 167 9.31 4.11 3.60
CA ILE A 167 9.69 5.30 2.84
C ILE A 167 8.65 6.41 3.01
N LYS A 168 9.11 7.66 2.84
CA LYS A 168 8.28 8.87 2.81
C LYS A 168 8.76 9.78 1.70
N HIS A 169 7.86 10.36 0.92
CA HIS A 169 8.22 11.39 -0.05
C HIS A 169 8.59 12.70 0.67
N GLU A 170 9.64 13.37 0.20
CA GLU A 170 10.24 14.55 0.88
C GLU A 170 9.28 15.76 0.94
N THR A 171 8.41 15.93 -0.05
CA THR A 171 7.54 17.11 -0.20
C THR A 171 6.06 16.80 -0.36
N LYS A 172 5.70 15.53 -0.64
CA LYS A 172 4.30 15.10 -0.82
C LYS A 172 3.89 14.17 0.31
N ASN A 173 2.60 14.12 0.60
CA ASN A 173 2.06 13.21 1.61
C ASN A 173 1.91 11.79 1.05
N ILE A 174 3.06 11.15 0.72
CA ILE A 174 3.15 9.80 0.16
C ILE A 174 4.07 8.96 1.04
N PHE A 175 3.54 7.85 1.55
CA PHE A 175 4.24 6.92 2.43
C PHE A 175 4.15 5.49 1.93
N GLY A 176 5.18 4.71 2.23
CA GLY A 176 5.19 3.26 2.05
C GLY A 176 5.68 2.56 3.31
N ILE A 177 5.06 1.44 3.64
CA ILE A 177 5.45 0.53 4.71
C ILE A 177 5.44 -0.91 4.21
N MET A 178 6.39 -1.74 4.65
CA MET A 178 6.45 -3.15 4.26
C MET A 178 5.67 -4.07 5.20
N TRP A 179 5.46 -3.65 6.45
CA TRP A 179 4.66 -4.41 7.40
C TRP A 179 3.15 -4.21 7.18
N HIS A 180 2.38 -5.07 7.82
CA HIS A 180 0.93 -5.11 7.77
C HIS A 180 0.34 -4.67 9.11
N PRO A 181 0.01 -3.39 9.32
CA PRO A 181 -0.54 -2.89 10.57
C PRO A 181 -1.89 -3.55 10.92
N GLU A 182 -2.64 -3.97 9.90
CA GLU A 182 -3.93 -4.63 10.04
C GLU A 182 -3.83 -6.07 10.59
N ARG A 183 -2.65 -6.68 10.57
CA ARG A 183 -2.44 -8.06 11.04
C ARG A 183 -2.08 -8.17 12.51
N GLU A 184 -1.87 -7.05 13.20
CA GLU A 184 -1.67 -7.02 14.66
C GLU A 184 -3.02 -6.77 15.36
N LEU A 185 -3.38 -7.65 16.30
CA LEU A 185 -4.59 -7.48 17.12
C LEU A 185 -4.25 -7.62 18.61
N PRO A 186 -4.58 -6.61 19.42
CA PRO A 186 -5.15 -5.31 19.04
C PRO A 186 -4.22 -4.52 18.14
N PHE A 187 -4.75 -3.60 17.31
CA PHE A 187 -3.94 -2.73 16.47
C PHE A 187 -2.94 -1.93 17.32
N LEU A 188 -1.71 -1.82 16.83
CA LEU A 188 -0.68 -1.08 17.55
C LEU A 188 -0.99 0.42 17.53
N ILE A 189 -0.98 1.04 18.70
CA ILE A 189 -1.27 2.47 18.86
C ILE A 189 -0.36 3.35 17.99
N ASP A 190 0.91 2.97 17.85
CA ASP A 190 1.87 3.67 17.01
C ASP A 190 1.47 3.66 15.54
N ASP A 191 0.96 2.52 15.04
CA ASP A 191 0.54 2.39 13.65
C ASP A 191 -0.77 3.15 13.42
N LEU A 192 -1.72 3.10 14.35
CA LEU A 192 -2.94 3.90 14.29
C LEU A 192 -2.62 5.40 14.24
N LYS A 193 -1.74 5.90 15.11
CA LYS A 193 -1.30 7.30 15.11
C LYS A 193 -0.60 7.68 13.82
N PHE A 194 0.30 6.83 13.33
CA PHE A 194 1.03 7.05 12.08
C PHE A 194 0.07 7.15 10.89
N ILE A 195 -0.84 6.19 10.74
CA ILE A 195 -1.80 6.18 9.63
C ILE A 195 -2.77 7.36 9.74
N ASN A 196 -3.22 7.67 10.96
CA ASN A 196 -4.07 8.85 11.20
C ASN A 196 -3.39 10.15 10.76
N SER A 197 -2.10 10.33 11.04
CA SER A 197 -1.37 11.53 10.63
C SER A 197 -1.19 11.66 9.12
N ILE A 198 -1.23 10.56 8.37
CA ILE A 198 -1.19 10.61 6.89
C ILE A 198 -2.47 11.19 6.30
N PHE A 199 -3.62 10.88 6.90
CA PHE A 199 -4.92 11.17 6.28
C PHE A 199 -5.69 12.32 6.94
N ASN A 200 -5.37 12.70 8.18
CA ASN A 200 -6.14 13.69 8.94
C ASN A 200 -5.32 14.95 9.35
N ASP A 201 -4.05 15.05 8.97
CA ASP A 201 -3.24 16.24 9.05
C ASP A 201 -3.20 16.91 7.65
#